data_87372344d35b63958de75a8f1bfd05d4
#
_entry.id   87372344d35b63958de75a8f1bfd05d4
#
_cell.length_a   1.000
_cell.length_b   1.000
_cell.length_c   1.000
_cell.angle_alpha   90.00
_cell.angle_beta   90.00
_cell.angle_gamma   90.00
#
_symmetry.space_group_name_H-M   'P 1'
#
loop_
_entity.id
_entity.type
_entity.pdbx_description
1 polymer ?
#
loop_
_entity_poly.entity_id
_entity_poly.type
_entity_poly.pdbx_seq_one_letter_code
_entity_poly.pdbx_strand_id
1 'polypeptide(L)'
;MGRHQHPHLPTTEAAVRAIRTVAQEFGLEMTVTDDIGADRTSRHTSAGALAVLDPDGSLPHEAYVELGGSPSVSVQLFPEDDAKITVDGVVFDDVPRDAAPAFVRSVHGGLAHVKGRFFPPGWWLIVPLPGDETYKELVFRHTLTPWLSRNVR
;
A
#
# COMPACT_ATOMS: atom_id res chain seq x y z
N MET A 1 8.06 -7.47 22.94
CA MET A 1 8.26 -6.39 22.20
C MET A 1 7.31 -6.15 21.09
N GLY A 2 6.79 -5.01 21.05
CA GLY A 2 5.75 -4.67 20.11
C GLY A 2 6.21 -4.38 18.70
N ARG A 3 7.50 -4.41 18.46
CA ARG A 3 8.00 -3.99 17.15
C ARG A 3 7.67 -4.94 16.02
N HIS A 4 7.31 -6.17 16.34
CA HIS A 4 6.95 -7.15 15.31
C HIS A 4 5.45 -7.37 15.31
N GLN A 5 4.73 -6.28 15.10
CA GLN A 5 3.29 -6.33 15.03
C GLN A 5 2.79 -6.94 13.73
N HIS A 6 3.64 -7.01 12.72
CA HIS A 6 3.25 -7.44 11.40
C HIS A 6 3.99 -8.72 11.02
N PRO A 7 3.32 -9.66 10.37
CA PRO A 7 4.03 -10.82 9.85
C PRO A 7 5.12 -10.40 8.89
N HIS A 8 6.23 -11.10 8.92
CA HIS A 8 7.33 -10.80 8.01
C HIS A 8 6.97 -11.26 6.60
N LEU A 9 7.14 -10.36 5.64
CA LEU A 9 6.85 -10.61 4.24
C LEU A 9 8.17 -10.56 3.48
N PRO A 10 8.81 -11.70 3.27
CA PRO A 10 10.18 -11.70 2.75
C PRO A 10 10.30 -11.37 1.28
N THR A 11 9.20 -11.43 0.53
CA THR A 11 9.24 -11.17 -0.91
C THR A 11 8.10 -10.27 -1.31
N THR A 12 8.24 -9.67 -2.49
CA THR A 12 7.17 -8.87 -3.09
C THR A 12 5.92 -9.73 -3.30
N GLU A 13 6.12 -10.97 -3.72
CA GLU A 13 4.99 -11.88 -3.94
C GLU A 13 4.24 -12.17 -2.65
N ALA A 14 4.96 -12.35 -1.56
CA ALA A 14 4.31 -12.55 -0.25
C ALA A 14 3.48 -11.33 0.15
N ALA A 15 4.01 -10.13 -0.12
CA ALA A 15 3.29 -8.90 0.17
C ALA A 15 2.03 -8.78 -0.68
N VAL A 16 2.13 -9.11 -1.97
CA VAL A 16 0.96 -9.08 -2.86
C VAL A 16 -0.12 -10.03 -2.34
N ARG A 17 0.27 -11.23 -1.93
CA ARG A 17 -0.70 -12.18 -1.40
C ARG A 17 -1.38 -11.67 -0.13
N ALA A 18 -0.61 -11.05 0.74
CA ALA A 18 -1.16 -10.52 1.99
C ALA A 18 -2.13 -9.37 1.72
N ILE A 19 -1.79 -8.50 0.78
CA ILE A 19 -2.69 -7.42 0.39
C ILE A 19 -3.95 -7.98 -0.26
N ARG A 20 -3.81 -9.04 -1.07
CA ARG A 20 -4.97 -9.68 -1.69
C ARG A 20 -5.92 -10.23 -0.64
N THR A 21 -5.39 -10.78 0.44
CA THR A 21 -6.23 -11.26 1.54
C THR A 21 -7.04 -10.10 2.14
N VAL A 22 -6.41 -8.97 2.35
CA VAL A 22 -7.12 -7.79 2.86
C VAL A 22 -8.18 -7.33 1.86
N ALA A 23 -7.84 -7.29 0.58
CA ALA A 23 -8.80 -6.89 -0.44
C ALA A 23 -10.02 -7.81 -0.43
N GLN A 24 -9.81 -9.09 -0.26
CA GLN A 24 -10.92 -10.06 -0.18
C GLN A 24 -11.79 -9.83 1.05
N GLU A 25 -11.16 -9.49 2.18
CA GLU A 25 -11.91 -9.19 3.39
C GLU A 25 -12.91 -8.04 3.19
N PHE A 26 -12.53 -7.05 2.40
CA PHE A 26 -13.34 -5.87 2.20
C PHE A 26 -14.08 -5.86 0.87
N GLY A 27 -13.99 -6.95 0.12
CA GLY A 27 -14.69 -7.05 -1.16
C GLY A 27 -14.18 -6.09 -2.21
N LEU A 28 -12.90 -5.80 -2.20
CA LEU A 28 -12.30 -4.85 -3.11
C LEU A 28 -11.75 -5.54 -4.35
N GLU A 29 -11.89 -4.88 -5.49
CA GLU A 29 -11.20 -5.32 -6.69
C GLU A 29 -9.73 -4.99 -6.57
N MET A 30 -8.89 -5.89 -7.05
CA MET A 30 -7.45 -5.71 -6.96
C MET A 30 -6.82 -5.98 -8.29
N THR A 31 -6.05 -5.03 -8.78
CA THR A 31 -5.28 -5.17 -10.00
C THR A 31 -3.81 -5.12 -9.65
N VAL A 32 -3.05 -6.09 -10.13
CA VAL A 32 -1.62 -6.18 -9.84
C VAL A 32 -0.85 -6.11 -11.15
N THR A 33 0.15 -5.24 -11.19
CA THR A 33 1.08 -5.16 -12.29
C THR A 33 2.46 -5.48 -11.76
N ASP A 34 3.01 -6.60 -12.18
CA ASP A 34 4.35 -7.01 -11.80
C ASP A 34 5.35 -6.57 -12.83
N ASP A 35 6.53 -6.21 -12.37
CA ASP A 35 7.59 -5.79 -13.24
C ASP A 35 8.88 -6.45 -12.78
N ILE A 36 9.06 -7.68 -13.21
CA ILE A 36 10.28 -8.43 -12.89
C ILE A 36 11.37 -7.97 -13.82
N GLY A 37 12.33 -7.25 -13.25
CA GLY A 37 13.32 -6.59 -14.08
C GLY A 37 12.69 -5.32 -14.65
N ALA A 38 13.32 -4.76 -15.66
CA ALA A 38 12.93 -3.44 -16.14
C ALA A 38 12.00 -3.48 -17.32
N ASP A 39 11.72 -4.62 -17.89
CA ASP A 39 11.13 -4.66 -19.20
C ASP A 39 9.95 -5.61 -19.29
N ARG A 40 8.77 -5.03 -19.31
CA ARG A 40 7.54 -5.81 -19.43
C ARG A 40 7.41 -6.49 -20.77
N THR A 41 7.94 -5.85 -21.79
CA THR A 41 7.92 -6.46 -23.13
C THR A 41 8.75 -7.73 -23.12
N SER A 42 9.90 -7.68 -22.49
CA SER A 42 10.71 -8.87 -22.32
C SER A 42 9.95 -9.94 -21.58
N ARG A 43 9.22 -9.56 -20.57
CA ARG A 43 8.45 -10.50 -19.81
C ARG A 43 7.44 -11.24 -20.67
N HIS A 44 6.78 -10.54 -21.57
CA HIS A 44 5.85 -11.16 -22.48
C HIS A 44 6.55 -12.12 -23.43
N THR A 45 7.65 -11.66 -24.00
CA THR A 45 8.39 -12.44 -24.97
C THR A 45 9.00 -13.69 -24.38
N SER A 46 9.53 -13.56 -23.17
CA SER A 46 10.27 -14.63 -22.53
C SER A 46 9.55 -15.17 -21.31
N ALA A 47 8.23 -15.20 -21.36
CA ALA A 47 7.45 -15.59 -20.20
C ALA A 47 7.87 -16.93 -19.64
N GLY A 48 8.16 -17.88 -20.52
CA GLY A 48 8.61 -19.20 -20.06
C GLY A 48 9.93 -19.14 -19.34
N ALA A 49 10.88 -18.40 -19.89
CA ALA A 49 12.19 -18.29 -19.28
C ALA A 49 12.10 -17.56 -17.95
N LEU A 50 11.32 -16.51 -17.88
CA LEU A 50 11.19 -15.77 -16.63
C LEU A 50 10.48 -16.60 -15.57
N ALA A 51 9.49 -17.37 -15.97
CA ALA A 51 8.81 -18.25 -15.02
C ALA A 51 9.78 -19.28 -14.44
N VAL A 52 10.72 -19.75 -15.25
CA VAL A 52 11.72 -20.68 -14.77
C VAL A 52 12.68 -20.00 -13.80
N LEU A 53 13.03 -18.74 -14.09
CA LEU A 53 13.97 -18.01 -13.25
C LEU A 53 13.38 -17.59 -11.91
N ASP A 54 12.08 -17.43 -11.83
CA ASP A 54 11.44 -16.98 -10.59
C ASP A 54 10.15 -17.74 -10.35
N PRO A 55 10.22 -19.06 -10.22
CA PRO A 55 9.00 -19.86 -10.10
C PRO A 55 8.23 -19.62 -8.81
N ASP A 56 8.91 -19.19 -7.76
CA ASP A 56 8.29 -18.99 -6.45
C ASP A 56 8.16 -17.51 -6.07
N GLY A 57 8.49 -16.60 -7.00
CA GLY A 57 8.40 -15.18 -6.72
C GLY A 57 9.44 -14.69 -5.75
N SER A 58 10.55 -15.39 -5.60
CA SER A 58 11.56 -15.03 -4.62
C SER A 58 12.57 -14.00 -5.14
N LEU A 59 12.61 -13.76 -6.44
CA LEU A 59 13.52 -12.77 -6.99
C LEU A 59 13.00 -11.37 -6.68
N PRO A 60 13.90 -10.42 -6.36
CA PRO A 60 13.46 -9.06 -6.12
C PRO A 60 12.80 -8.47 -7.36
N HIS A 61 11.64 -7.91 -7.20
CA HIS A 61 10.95 -7.25 -8.29
C HIS A 61 9.95 -6.24 -7.71
N GLU A 62 9.51 -5.36 -8.57
CA GLU A 62 8.51 -4.37 -8.18
C GLU A 62 7.12 -4.88 -8.55
N ALA A 63 6.15 -4.48 -7.77
CA ALA A 63 4.76 -4.72 -8.09
C ALA A 63 3.96 -3.47 -7.79
N TYR A 64 2.98 -3.21 -8.62
CA TYR A 64 2.08 -2.10 -8.43
C TYR A 64 0.68 -2.65 -8.24
N VAL A 65 0.09 -2.37 -7.09
CA VAL A 65 -1.21 -2.89 -6.70
C VAL A 65 -2.20 -1.75 -6.66
N GLU A 66 -3.33 -1.91 -7.35
CA GLU A 66 -4.40 -0.93 -7.31
C GLU A 66 -5.63 -1.58 -6.71
N LEU A 67 -6.21 -0.93 -5.72
CA LEU A 67 -7.42 -1.41 -5.07
C LEU A 67 -8.57 -0.48 -5.44
N GLY A 68 -9.62 -1.06 -5.98
CA GLY A 68 -10.80 -0.29 -6.37
C GLY A 68 -11.60 0.14 -5.15
N GLY A 69 -12.51 1.06 -5.39
CA GLY A 69 -13.39 1.52 -4.34
C GLY A 69 -13.04 2.89 -3.82
N SER A 70 -13.62 3.24 -2.68
CA SER A 70 -13.42 4.53 -2.03
C SER A 70 -12.94 4.28 -0.61
N PRO A 71 -11.77 4.77 -0.25
CA PRO A 71 -10.87 5.61 -1.05
C PRO A 71 -10.14 4.81 -2.10
N SER A 72 -9.57 5.50 -3.08
CA SER A 72 -8.67 4.83 -4.01
C SER A 72 -7.34 4.59 -3.29
N VAL A 73 -6.82 3.38 -3.41
CA VAL A 73 -5.56 3.01 -2.76
C VAL A 73 -4.69 2.31 -3.78
N SER A 74 -3.44 2.73 -3.85
CA SER A 74 -2.45 2.01 -4.63
C SER A 74 -1.23 1.76 -3.77
N VAL A 75 -0.58 0.64 -4.02
CA VAL A 75 0.61 0.23 -3.27
C VAL A 75 1.68 -0.12 -4.29
N GLN A 76 2.79 0.59 -4.22
CA GLN A 76 3.96 0.25 -5.02
C GLN A 76 4.95 -0.45 -4.12
N LEU A 77 5.25 -1.70 -4.46
CA LEU A 77 6.17 -2.52 -3.68
C LEU A 77 7.52 -2.53 -4.37
N PHE A 78 8.54 -2.11 -3.65
CA PHE A 78 9.89 -2.03 -4.20
C PHE A 78 10.67 -3.29 -3.84
N PRO A 79 11.76 -3.56 -4.57
CA PRO A 79 12.57 -4.75 -4.27
C PRO A 79 13.18 -4.74 -2.86
N GLU A 80 13.51 -3.55 -2.37
CA GLU A 80 14.00 -3.42 -0.99
C GLU A 80 12.81 -3.24 -0.07
N ASP A 81 12.61 -3.91 0.86
CA ASP A 81 11.60 -3.95 1.90
C ASP A 81 10.67 -2.75 2.08
N ASP A 82 10.57 -1.86 1.11
CA ASP A 82 9.80 -0.63 1.18
C ASP A 82 8.55 -0.69 0.34
N ALA A 83 7.60 0.15 0.68
CA ALA A 83 6.40 0.35 -0.11
C ALA A 83 6.05 1.83 -0.13
N LYS A 84 5.41 2.25 -1.22
CA LYS A 84 4.83 3.58 -1.32
C LYS A 84 3.32 3.38 -1.46
N ILE A 85 2.56 3.96 -0.55
CA ILE A 85 1.11 3.78 -0.53
C ILE A 85 0.45 5.13 -0.78
N THR A 86 -0.44 5.17 -1.75
CA THR A 86 -1.19 6.37 -2.06
C THR A 86 -2.66 6.15 -1.72
N VAL A 87 -3.21 7.04 -0.92
CA VAL A 87 -4.61 6.97 -0.48
C VAL A 87 -5.28 8.26 -0.95
N ASP A 88 -6.18 8.15 -1.93
CA ASP A 88 -6.89 9.30 -2.48
C ASP A 88 -5.96 10.47 -2.80
N GLY A 89 -4.80 10.16 -3.38
CA GLY A 89 -3.83 11.17 -3.77
C GLY A 89 -2.82 11.54 -2.70
N VAL A 90 -2.98 11.06 -1.48
CA VAL A 90 -2.02 11.34 -0.40
C VAL A 90 -0.96 10.24 -0.39
N VAL A 91 0.28 10.62 -0.55
CA VAL A 91 1.38 9.67 -0.74
C VAL A 91 2.11 9.44 0.57
N PHE A 92 2.23 8.18 0.96
CA PHE A 92 3.01 7.76 2.11
C PHE A 92 4.24 7.03 1.59
N ASP A 93 5.39 7.66 1.71
CA ASP A 93 6.66 7.04 1.36
C ASP A 93 7.19 6.26 2.56
N ASP A 94 8.11 5.36 2.30
CA ASP A 94 8.86 4.67 3.36
C ASP A 94 7.99 3.84 4.30
N VAL A 95 6.94 3.24 3.78
CA VAL A 95 6.17 2.28 4.56
C VAL A 95 6.86 0.94 4.42
N PRO A 96 7.22 0.28 5.53
CA PRO A 96 7.82 -1.04 5.42
C PRO A 96 6.88 -2.02 4.74
N ARG A 97 7.45 -2.89 3.92
CA ARG A 97 6.66 -3.88 3.20
C ARG A 97 5.79 -4.71 4.15
N ASP A 98 6.35 -5.07 5.30
CA ASP A 98 5.63 -5.87 6.29
C ASP A 98 4.40 -5.15 6.84
N ALA A 99 4.41 -3.83 6.84
CA ALA A 99 3.30 -3.04 7.38
C ALA A 99 2.23 -2.74 6.33
N ALA A 100 2.51 -2.96 5.06
CA ALA A 100 1.58 -2.56 3.99
C ALA A 100 0.19 -3.18 4.13
N PRO A 101 0.05 -4.49 4.41
CA PRO A 101 -1.31 -5.05 4.56
C PRO A 101 -2.08 -4.42 5.71
N ALA A 102 -1.41 -4.19 6.85
CA ALA A 102 -2.07 -3.57 8.00
C ALA A 102 -2.47 -2.13 7.69
N PHE A 103 -1.63 -1.43 6.91
CA PHE A 103 -1.95 -0.08 6.47
C PHE A 103 -3.24 -0.08 5.65
N VAL A 104 -3.33 -0.96 4.66
CA VAL A 104 -4.51 -1.06 3.82
C VAL A 104 -5.74 -1.42 4.65
N ARG A 105 -5.57 -2.35 5.60
CA ARG A 105 -6.68 -2.75 6.46
C ARG A 105 -7.16 -1.58 7.32
N SER A 106 -6.25 -0.75 7.82
CA SER A 106 -6.63 0.42 8.61
C SER A 106 -7.44 1.41 7.78
N VAL A 107 -7.01 1.64 6.54
CA VAL A 107 -7.71 2.57 5.65
C VAL A 107 -9.13 2.10 5.36
N HIS A 108 -9.27 0.85 4.96
CA HIS A 108 -10.59 0.34 4.57
C HIS A 108 -11.44 -0.07 5.78
N GLY A 109 -10.83 -0.28 6.92
CA GLY A 109 -11.53 -0.61 8.14
C GLY A 109 -12.07 0.57 8.91
N GLY A 110 -11.87 1.77 8.40
CA GLY A 110 -12.44 2.97 9.03
C GLY A 110 -11.59 3.56 10.14
N LEU A 111 -10.34 3.12 10.30
CA LEU A 111 -9.48 3.68 11.33
C LEU A 111 -8.73 4.92 10.85
N ALA A 112 -8.46 5.01 9.55
CA ALA A 112 -7.81 6.18 8.99
C ALA A 112 -8.75 7.37 9.07
N HIS A 113 -8.20 8.53 9.41
CA HIS A 113 -9.02 9.73 9.58
C HIS A 113 -8.18 10.97 9.27
N VAL A 114 -8.87 12.09 9.08
CA VAL A 114 -8.26 13.37 8.77
C VAL A 114 -8.40 14.28 9.98
N LYS A 115 -7.29 14.89 10.37
CA LYS A 115 -7.25 15.77 11.51
C LYS A 115 -6.73 17.14 11.09
N GLY A 116 -7.44 18.19 11.48
CA GLY A 116 -7.00 19.55 11.19
C GLY A 116 -5.86 19.98 12.09
N ARG A 117 -5.10 20.94 11.59
CA ARG A 117 -4.05 21.58 12.39
C ARG A 117 -4.17 23.09 12.22
N PHE A 118 -3.81 23.81 13.29
CA PHE A 118 -3.92 25.26 13.28
C PHE A 118 -2.71 25.94 12.62
N PHE A 119 -1.53 25.46 12.90
CA PHE A 119 -0.32 26.17 12.49
C PHE A 119 0.75 25.20 12.01
N PRO A 120 1.15 25.35 10.76
CA PRO A 120 0.43 26.08 9.71
C PRO A 120 -0.91 25.41 9.43
N PRO A 121 -1.90 26.14 8.93
CA PRO A 121 -3.22 25.54 8.70
C PRO A 121 -3.14 24.44 7.67
N GLY A 122 -3.86 23.37 7.90
CA GLY A 122 -3.85 22.23 6.99
C GLY A 122 -4.52 21.04 7.62
N TRP A 123 -4.33 19.92 6.96
CA TRP A 123 -4.94 18.66 7.37
C TRP A 123 -3.89 17.58 7.39
N TRP A 124 -4.03 16.61 8.31
CA TRP A 124 -3.23 15.41 8.34
C TRP A 124 -4.13 14.23 8.04
N LEU A 125 -3.72 13.38 7.11
CA LEU A 125 -4.32 12.06 6.99
C LEU A 125 -3.55 11.14 7.92
N ILE A 126 -4.24 10.53 8.86
CA ILE A 126 -3.64 9.72 9.90
C ILE A 126 -4.11 8.29 9.71
N VAL A 127 -3.15 7.36 9.63
CA VAL A 127 -3.42 5.95 9.45
C VAL A 127 -2.82 5.21 10.64
N PRO A 128 -3.64 4.87 11.64
CA PRO A 128 -3.13 4.13 12.81
C PRO A 128 -3.03 2.64 12.49
N LEU A 129 -1.98 2.03 12.99
CA LEU A 129 -1.75 0.60 12.86
C LEU A 129 -1.68 -0.03 14.24
N PRO A 130 -1.81 -1.35 14.34
CA PRO A 130 -1.65 -2.02 15.64
C PRO A 130 -0.29 -1.74 16.26
N GLY A 131 -0.23 -1.72 17.59
CA GLY A 131 1.02 -1.52 18.29
C GLY A 131 1.46 -0.08 18.40
N ASP A 132 0.52 0.85 18.36
CA ASP A 132 0.80 2.30 18.46
C ASP A 132 1.63 2.85 17.33
N GLU A 133 1.69 2.13 16.23
CA GLU A 133 2.29 2.62 15.01
C GLU A 133 1.31 3.54 14.29
N THR A 134 1.79 4.67 13.80
CA THR A 134 0.91 5.62 13.12
C THR A 134 1.67 6.29 11.99
N TYR A 135 1.03 6.33 10.84
CA TYR A 135 1.55 7.07 9.69
C TYR A 135 0.69 8.29 9.47
N LYS A 136 1.31 9.41 9.11
CA LYS A 136 0.54 10.62 8.80
C LYS A 136 1.23 11.42 7.74
N GLU A 137 0.42 12.03 6.88
CA GLU A 137 0.91 12.89 5.80
C GLU A 137 0.03 14.10 5.67
N LEU A 138 0.60 15.18 5.20
CA LEU A 138 -0.13 16.42 4.98
C LEU A 138 -1.04 16.29 3.77
N VAL A 139 -2.24 16.81 3.92
CA VAL A 139 -3.22 16.90 2.85
C VAL A 139 -3.44 18.38 2.56
N PHE A 140 -3.24 18.79 1.34
CA PHE A 140 -3.49 20.17 0.98
C PHE A 140 -4.98 20.41 0.88
N ARG A 141 -5.41 21.57 1.37
CA ARG A 141 -6.82 21.88 1.49
C ARG A 141 -7.58 21.69 0.19
N HIS A 142 -6.98 22.11 -0.91
CA HIS A 142 -7.64 22.02 -2.21
C HIS A 142 -7.66 20.62 -2.80
N THR A 143 -7.03 19.67 -2.13
CA THR A 143 -7.02 18.28 -2.60
C THR A 143 -7.87 17.36 -1.74
N LEU A 144 -8.71 17.92 -0.86
CA LEU A 144 -9.60 17.07 -0.08
C LEU A 144 -10.64 16.43 -0.99
N THR A 145 -10.59 15.12 -1.05
CA THR A 145 -11.56 14.33 -1.80
C THR A 145 -12.81 14.14 -0.94
N PRO A 146 -13.92 13.67 -1.54
CA PRO A 146 -15.09 13.36 -0.73
C PRO A 146 -14.80 12.37 0.40
N TRP A 147 -13.98 11.37 0.16
CA TRP A 147 -13.64 10.42 1.21
C TRP A 147 -12.84 11.09 2.33
N LEU A 148 -11.84 11.91 1.97
CA LEU A 148 -11.06 12.63 2.97
C LEU A 148 -11.95 13.55 3.79
N SER A 149 -12.87 14.24 3.14
CA SER A 149 -13.77 15.16 3.84
C SER A 149 -14.69 14.44 4.81
N ARG A 150 -15.16 13.27 4.44
CA ARG A 150 -16.05 12.48 5.31
C ARG A 150 -15.34 11.93 6.54
N ASN A 151 -14.03 11.82 6.50
CA ASN A 151 -13.26 11.21 7.58
C ASN A 151 -12.56 12.24 8.46
N VAL A 152 -12.94 13.48 8.36
CA VAL A 152 -12.42 14.53 9.24
C VAL A 152 -12.97 14.32 10.65
N ARG A 153 -12.09 14.36 11.62
CA ARG A 153 -12.46 14.19 13.03
C ARG A 153 -11.87 15.27 13.91
#